data_d8b9e8fcc8c138262895989820509efb
#
_entry.id   d8b9e8fcc8c138262895989820509efb
#
_cell.length_a   1.000
_cell.length_b   1.000
_cell.length_c   1.000
_cell.angle_alpha   90.00
_cell.angle_beta   90.00
_cell.angle_gamma   90.00
#
_symmetry.space_group_name_H-M   'P 1'
#
loop_
_entity.id
_entity.type
_entity.pdbx_description
1 polymer ?
#
loop_
_entity_poly.entity_id
_entity_poly.type
_entity_poly.pdbx_seq_one_letter_code
_entity_poly.pdbx_strand_id
1 'polypeptide(L)'
;QVLTPMRKGLLGVEQLNAALQEALNPPDPSKQELTVGSFILREGDKVMQIKNNYQMEWKVLNSYRMPLDEGVGVFNGDMGIVREINSYTERITVEFEEGRRVEYEFKQAEELELAYAVTIHKSQGSEYPAVILPLLGGPRMLMNRNLLYTGVTRAKSCVCIVGSVHTFQEMIANEQEQKRYSGLKDRIKE
;
A
#
# COMPACT_ATOMS: atom_id res chain seq x y z
N GLN A 1 2.26 9.69 -0.26
CA GLN A 1 2.48 8.25 -0.45
C GLN A 1 3.83 7.97 -1.09
N VAL A 2 4.62 7.04 -0.54
CA VAL A 2 5.84 6.53 -1.19
C VAL A 2 5.44 5.40 -2.13
N LEU A 3 5.89 5.48 -3.39
CA LEU A 3 5.66 4.46 -4.42
C LEU A 3 7.01 3.97 -4.94
N THR A 4 7.22 2.65 -4.95
CA THR A 4 8.48 2.05 -5.42
C THR A 4 8.24 1.04 -6.55
N PRO A 5 9.19 0.88 -7.49
CA PRO A 5 9.12 -0.15 -8.52
C PRO A 5 9.16 -1.58 -7.99
N MET A 6 9.78 -1.80 -6.81
CA MET A 6 10.22 -3.11 -6.36
C MET A 6 9.62 -3.51 -5.01
N ARG A 7 9.42 -4.82 -4.80
CA ARG A 7 9.02 -5.35 -3.49
C ARG A 7 10.24 -5.60 -2.59
N LYS A 8 11.32 -6.11 -3.15
CA LYS A 8 12.57 -6.47 -2.44
C LYS A 8 13.73 -5.57 -2.85
N GLY A 9 14.80 -5.55 -2.04
CA GLY A 9 15.99 -4.74 -2.25
C GLY A 9 15.99 -3.46 -1.43
N LEU A 10 17.05 -2.65 -1.56
CA LEU A 10 17.28 -1.46 -0.74
C LEU A 10 16.11 -0.47 -0.76
N LEU A 11 15.55 -0.21 -1.94
CA LEU A 11 14.37 0.64 -2.13
C LEU A 11 13.09 -0.20 -2.37
N GLY A 12 13.08 -1.45 -1.92
CA GLY A 12 11.90 -2.30 -1.95
C GLY A 12 10.89 -1.94 -0.85
N VAL A 13 9.63 -2.31 -1.06
CA VAL A 13 8.53 -2.05 -0.12
C VAL A 13 8.87 -2.50 1.30
N GLU A 14 9.48 -3.68 1.46
CA GLU A 14 9.80 -4.26 2.77
C GLU A 14 10.77 -3.37 3.56
N GLN A 15 11.87 -2.95 2.94
CA GLN A 15 12.88 -2.10 3.59
C GLN A 15 12.38 -0.68 3.81
N LEU A 16 11.66 -0.13 2.83
CA LEU A 16 11.10 1.21 2.96
C LEU A 16 10.04 1.28 4.05
N ASN A 17 9.17 0.27 4.17
CA ASN A 17 8.17 0.24 5.23
C ASN A 17 8.83 0.15 6.62
N ALA A 18 9.85 -0.68 6.80
CA ALA A 18 10.57 -0.76 8.07
C ALA A 18 11.23 0.59 8.45
N ALA A 19 11.94 1.23 7.49
CA ALA A 19 12.59 2.50 7.72
C ALA A 19 11.58 3.65 7.96
N LEU A 20 10.47 3.66 7.22
CA LEU A 20 9.44 4.69 7.37
C LEU A 20 8.62 4.50 8.64
N GLN A 21 8.33 3.27 9.05
CA GLN A 21 7.69 2.98 10.33
C GLN A 21 8.55 3.50 11.49
N GLU A 22 9.85 3.18 11.49
CA GLU A 22 10.77 3.64 12.54
C GLU A 22 10.85 5.17 12.60
N ALA A 23 10.82 5.85 11.45
CA ALA A 23 10.91 7.30 11.38
C ALA A 23 9.59 8.02 11.72
N LEU A 24 8.44 7.47 11.32
CA LEU A 24 7.14 8.13 11.39
C LEU A 24 6.26 7.64 12.54
N ASN A 25 6.46 6.41 12.96
CA ASN A 25 5.75 5.77 14.05
C ASN A 25 6.70 4.89 14.88
N PRO A 26 7.71 5.48 15.56
CA PRO A 26 8.67 4.73 16.36
C PRO A 26 8.00 3.97 17.51
N PRO A 27 8.68 2.96 18.07
CA PRO A 27 8.22 2.27 19.27
C PRO A 27 7.96 3.24 20.42
N ASP A 28 6.87 3.02 21.12
CA ASP A 28 6.49 3.82 22.29
C ASP A 28 5.83 2.88 23.32
N PRO A 29 6.20 2.95 24.62
CA PRO A 29 5.61 2.11 25.67
C PRO A 29 4.08 2.24 25.81
N SER A 30 3.51 3.33 25.33
CA SER A 30 2.05 3.57 25.35
C SER A 30 1.31 2.88 24.19
N LYS A 31 2.03 2.43 23.15
CA LYS A 31 1.44 1.78 21.98
C LYS A 31 1.53 0.26 22.09
N GLN A 32 0.45 -0.39 21.73
CA GLN A 32 0.46 -1.85 21.60
C GLN A 32 1.06 -2.27 20.26
N GLU A 33 1.72 -3.42 20.29
CA GLU A 33 2.38 -4.02 19.12
C GLU A 33 1.94 -5.48 18.93
N LEU A 34 1.87 -5.92 17.69
CA LEU A 34 1.61 -7.31 17.34
C LEU A 34 2.60 -7.77 16.27
N THR A 35 3.28 -8.88 16.50
CA THR A 35 4.11 -9.51 15.47
C THR A 35 3.23 -10.23 14.46
N VAL A 36 3.32 -9.82 13.19
CA VAL A 36 2.57 -10.39 12.07
C VAL A 36 3.57 -10.93 11.04
N GLY A 37 3.78 -12.23 11.03
CA GLY A 37 4.76 -12.85 10.13
C GLY A 37 6.17 -12.26 10.28
N SER A 38 6.62 -11.47 9.30
CA SER A 38 7.97 -10.89 9.26
C SER A 38 8.05 -9.41 9.68
N PHE A 39 6.95 -8.80 10.09
CA PHE A 39 6.94 -7.40 10.52
C PHE A 39 6.18 -7.22 11.85
N ILE A 40 6.40 -6.08 12.48
CA ILE A 40 5.66 -5.66 13.67
C ILE A 40 4.60 -4.66 13.25
N LEU A 41 3.35 -4.92 13.61
CA LEU A 41 2.24 -4.00 13.48
C LEU A 41 2.10 -3.21 14.79
N ARG A 42 1.96 -1.91 14.68
CA ARG A 42 1.91 -0.99 15.83
C ARG A 42 0.70 -0.06 15.71
N GLU A 43 0.11 0.33 16.83
CA GLU A 43 -0.90 1.39 16.84
C GLU A 43 -0.37 2.67 16.20
N GLY A 44 -1.16 3.25 15.29
CA GLY A 44 -0.78 4.40 14.47
C GLY A 44 -0.17 4.03 13.11
N ASP A 45 0.11 2.75 12.85
CA ASP A 45 0.66 2.33 11.56
C ASP A 45 -0.31 2.54 10.41
N LYS A 46 0.25 2.95 9.28
CA LYS A 46 -0.44 2.94 8.01
C LYS A 46 -0.38 1.55 7.40
N VAL A 47 -1.55 1.01 7.10
CA VAL A 47 -1.72 -0.35 6.58
C VAL A 47 -2.55 -0.38 5.30
N MET A 48 -2.46 -1.50 4.60
CA MET A 48 -3.27 -1.79 3.42
C MET A 48 -3.80 -3.21 3.53
N GLN A 49 -5.08 -3.39 3.21
CA GLN A 49 -5.70 -4.69 2.98
C GLN A 49 -5.10 -5.34 1.73
N ILE A 50 -4.67 -6.60 1.82
CA ILE A 50 -4.01 -7.30 0.72
C ILE A 50 -4.83 -8.43 0.11
N LYS A 51 -5.99 -8.70 0.66
CA LYS A 51 -6.96 -9.70 0.18
C LYS A 51 -8.36 -9.09 0.14
N ASN A 52 -9.21 -9.54 -0.77
CA ASN A 52 -10.62 -9.18 -0.70
C ASN A 52 -11.30 -10.00 0.39
N ASN A 53 -11.98 -9.35 1.32
CA ASN A 53 -12.78 -9.99 2.35
C ASN A 53 -14.21 -9.43 2.30
N TYR A 54 -15.09 -10.13 1.59
CA TYR A 54 -16.47 -9.70 1.32
C TYR A 54 -17.38 -9.82 2.55
N GLN A 55 -16.94 -10.52 3.59
CA GLN A 55 -17.73 -10.75 4.81
C GLN A 55 -17.28 -9.88 5.99
N MET A 56 -16.19 -9.12 5.82
CA MET A 56 -15.67 -8.26 6.86
C MET A 56 -16.62 -7.09 7.09
N GLU A 57 -17.16 -6.99 8.28
CA GLU A 57 -18.06 -5.89 8.67
C GLU A 57 -17.26 -4.62 8.95
N TRP A 58 -17.82 -3.49 8.54
CA TRP A 58 -17.30 -2.18 8.89
C TRP A 58 -18.40 -1.25 9.41
N LYS A 59 -18.01 -0.30 10.26
CA LYS A 59 -18.91 0.70 10.83
C LYS A 59 -18.26 2.07 10.78
N VAL A 60 -19.05 3.08 10.46
CA VAL A 60 -18.69 4.49 10.66
C VAL A 60 -19.34 4.97 11.95
N LEU A 61 -18.54 5.47 12.89
CA LEU A 61 -19.02 5.89 14.20
C LEU A 61 -19.06 7.42 14.32
N ASN A 62 -20.08 7.93 14.99
CA ASN A 62 -20.12 9.35 15.39
C ASN A 62 -19.24 9.60 16.63
N SER A 63 -19.18 10.87 17.09
CA SER A 63 -18.42 11.28 18.28
C SER A 63 -18.89 10.60 19.58
N TYR A 64 -20.09 10.09 19.61
CA TYR A 64 -20.66 9.32 20.74
C TYR A 64 -20.49 7.80 20.59
N ARG A 65 -19.68 7.35 19.61
CA ARG A 65 -19.47 5.93 19.27
C ARG A 65 -20.73 5.19 18.83
N MET A 66 -21.75 5.90 18.37
CA MET A 66 -22.92 5.26 17.77
C MET A 66 -22.72 5.10 16.26
N PRO A 67 -23.15 3.97 15.67
CA PRO A 67 -23.01 3.76 14.24
C PRO A 67 -23.85 4.78 13.46
N LEU A 68 -23.20 5.46 12.50
CA LEU A 68 -23.82 6.34 11.50
C LEU A 68 -24.09 5.57 10.23
N ASP A 69 -23.22 4.67 9.90
CA ASP A 69 -23.28 3.83 8.70
C ASP A 69 -22.61 2.49 8.98
N GLU A 70 -23.03 1.45 8.30
CA GLU A 70 -22.48 0.11 8.42
C GLU A 70 -22.60 -0.66 7.10
N GLY A 71 -21.71 -1.59 6.89
CA GLY A 71 -21.72 -2.43 5.70
C GLY A 71 -20.75 -3.58 5.80
N VAL A 72 -20.55 -4.27 4.68
CA VAL A 72 -19.64 -5.41 4.58
C VAL A 72 -18.71 -5.25 3.38
N GLY A 73 -17.53 -5.82 3.49
CA GLY A 73 -16.51 -5.85 2.47
C GLY A 73 -15.36 -4.87 2.71
N VAL A 74 -14.16 -5.43 2.73
CA VAL A 74 -12.88 -4.72 2.69
C VAL A 74 -12.07 -5.32 1.56
N PHE A 75 -11.46 -4.47 0.74
CA PHE A 75 -10.92 -4.90 -0.53
C PHE A 75 -9.40 -4.70 -0.60
N ASN A 76 -8.77 -5.53 -1.43
CA ASN A 76 -7.36 -5.41 -1.71
C ASN A 76 -7.04 -4.01 -2.27
N GLY A 77 -6.16 -3.29 -1.57
CA GLY A 77 -5.80 -1.90 -1.89
C GLY A 77 -6.43 -0.87 -0.94
N ASP A 78 -7.45 -1.22 -0.14
CA ASP A 78 -8.00 -0.33 0.87
C ASP A 78 -6.91 0.04 1.87
N MET A 79 -6.72 1.34 2.10
CA MET A 79 -5.71 1.87 3.03
C MET A 79 -6.36 2.39 4.30
N GLY A 80 -5.70 2.13 5.44
CA GLY A 80 -6.20 2.56 6.73
C GLY A 80 -5.08 2.81 7.74
N ILE A 81 -5.49 3.19 8.94
CA ILE A 81 -4.62 3.42 10.10
C ILE A 81 -5.04 2.46 11.21
N VAL A 82 -4.08 1.79 11.81
CA VAL A 82 -4.30 0.98 13.01
C VAL A 82 -4.63 1.90 14.17
N ARG A 83 -5.85 1.80 14.69
CA ARG A 83 -6.33 2.65 15.79
C ARG A 83 -6.13 2.02 17.16
N GLU A 84 -6.26 0.71 17.24
CA GLU A 84 -6.17 -0.03 18.50
C GLU A 84 -5.69 -1.45 18.24
N ILE A 85 -4.83 -1.96 19.11
CA ILE A 85 -4.47 -3.37 19.20
C ILE A 85 -4.81 -3.83 20.61
N ASN A 86 -5.81 -4.68 20.75
CA ASN A 86 -6.29 -5.15 22.05
C ASN A 86 -5.87 -6.61 22.27
N SER A 87 -4.84 -6.79 23.10
CA SER A 87 -4.27 -8.12 23.41
C SER A 87 -5.19 -9.00 24.26
N TYR A 88 -6.16 -8.42 24.99
CA TYR A 88 -7.11 -9.18 25.81
C TYR A 88 -8.21 -9.80 24.98
N THR A 89 -8.69 -9.06 23.98
CA THR A 89 -9.75 -9.53 23.07
C THR A 89 -9.19 -10.13 21.78
N GLU A 90 -7.87 -10.08 21.60
CA GLU A 90 -7.15 -10.51 20.39
C GLU A 90 -7.70 -9.84 19.13
N ARG A 91 -7.92 -8.52 19.20
CA ARG A 91 -8.49 -7.74 18.10
C ARG A 91 -7.64 -6.54 17.71
N ILE A 92 -7.70 -6.20 16.45
CA ILE A 92 -7.09 -5.02 15.84
C ILE A 92 -8.20 -4.18 15.23
N THR A 93 -8.29 -2.91 15.59
CA THR A 93 -9.19 -1.96 14.95
C THR A 93 -8.42 -1.14 13.92
N VAL A 94 -8.82 -1.21 12.66
CA VAL A 94 -8.29 -0.40 11.57
C VAL A 94 -9.36 0.57 11.08
N GLU A 95 -8.99 1.83 10.93
CA GLU A 95 -9.85 2.86 10.35
C GLU A 95 -9.39 3.14 8.92
N PHE A 96 -10.20 2.75 7.97
CA PHE A 96 -10.03 2.98 6.53
C PHE A 96 -10.55 4.35 6.11
N GLU A 97 -10.44 4.68 4.83
CA GLU A 97 -11.00 5.90 4.26
C GLU A 97 -12.50 6.03 4.59
N GLU A 98 -12.99 7.26 4.59
CA GLU A 98 -14.37 7.62 4.96
C GLU A 98 -14.77 7.26 6.40
N GLY A 99 -13.77 6.98 7.26
CA GLY A 99 -13.98 6.65 8.67
C GLY A 99 -14.54 5.25 8.91
N ARG A 100 -14.48 4.36 7.93
CA ARG A 100 -14.90 2.95 8.06
C ARG A 100 -13.99 2.22 9.03
N ARG A 101 -14.48 1.81 10.18
CA ARG A 101 -13.77 1.02 11.19
C ARG A 101 -14.07 -0.44 11.05
N VAL A 102 -13.01 -1.23 11.02
CA VAL A 102 -13.03 -2.67 10.85
C VAL A 102 -12.30 -3.31 12.02
N GLU A 103 -12.86 -4.38 12.58
CA GLU A 103 -12.23 -5.18 13.62
C GLU A 103 -11.70 -6.49 13.02
N TYR A 104 -10.40 -6.70 13.11
CA TYR A 104 -9.73 -7.94 12.73
C TYR A 104 -9.44 -8.78 13.96
N GLU A 105 -9.63 -10.08 13.88
CA GLU A 105 -9.01 -11.00 14.83
C GLU A 105 -7.50 -11.10 14.56
N PHE A 106 -6.68 -11.41 15.55
CA PHE A 106 -5.22 -11.52 15.38
C PHE A 106 -4.81 -12.47 14.25
N LYS A 107 -5.56 -13.57 14.06
CA LYS A 107 -5.34 -14.51 12.95
C LYS A 107 -5.61 -13.90 11.56
N GLN A 108 -6.42 -12.84 11.48
CA GLN A 108 -6.74 -12.13 10.24
C GLN A 108 -5.73 -11.00 9.96
N ALA A 109 -4.82 -10.70 10.90
CA ALA A 109 -3.79 -9.68 10.72
C ALA A 109 -2.90 -9.93 9.49
N GLU A 110 -2.79 -11.18 9.03
CA GLU A 110 -2.08 -11.54 7.79
C GLU A 110 -2.74 -10.99 6.51
N GLU A 111 -3.96 -10.46 6.60
CA GLU A 111 -4.63 -9.75 5.51
C GLU A 111 -4.16 -8.29 5.39
N LEU A 112 -3.34 -7.81 6.34
CA LEU A 112 -2.81 -6.46 6.40
C LEU A 112 -1.30 -6.46 6.09
N GLU A 113 -0.84 -5.45 5.37
CA GLU A 113 0.58 -5.12 5.20
C GLU A 113 0.82 -3.65 5.56
N LEU A 114 2.02 -3.31 6.04
CA LEU A 114 2.43 -1.91 6.20
C LEU A 114 2.35 -1.17 4.85
N ALA A 115 1.87 0.06 4.84
CA ALA A 115 1.57 0.83 3.63
C ALA A 115 2.15 2.24 3.62
N TYR A 116 3.22 2.50 4.37
CA TYR A 116 4.00 3.74 4.22
C TYR A 116 4.58 3.85 2.81
N ALA A 117 5.10 2.72 2.30
CA ALA A 117 5.47 2.54 0.91
C ALA A 117 4.70 1.36 0.30
N VAL A 118 4.28 1.50 -0.95
CA VAL A 118 3.66 0.42 -1.74
C VAL A 118 4.29 0.34 -3.12
N THR A 119 4.10 -0.78 -3.83
CA THR A 119 4.56 -0.83 -5.22
C THR A 119 3.70 0.05 -6.12
N ILE A 120 4.32 0.59 -7.18
CA ILE A 120 3.59 1.34 -8.21
C ILE A 120 2.43 0.52 -8.79
N HIS A 121 2.60 -0.80 -8.93
CA HIS A 121 1.53 -1.69 -9.41
C HIS A 121 0.34 -1.75 -8.44
N LYS A 122 0.60 -1.82 -7.13
CA LYS A 122 -0.47 -1.84 -6.11
C LYS A 122 -1.17 -0.49 -5.96
N SER A 123 -0.56 0.60 -6.43
CA SER A 123 -1.18 1.93 -6.43
C SER A 123 -2.10 2.18 -7.63
N GLN A 124 -2.21 1.24 -8.56
CA GLN A 124 -3.11 1.39 -9.72
C GLN A 124 -4.57 1.47 -9.24
N GLY A 125 -5.29 2.46 -9.76
CA GLY A 125 -6.66 2.77 -9.33
C GLY A 125 -6.75 3.77 -8.17
N SER A 126 -5.67 3.96 -7.39
CA SER A 126 -5.62 4.94 -6.30
C SER A 126 -4.99 6.25 -6.76
N GLU A 127 -5.32 7.34 -6.08
CA GLU A 127 -4.74 8.67 -6.29
C GLU A 127 -4.35 9.28 -4.94
N TYR A 128 -3.24 10.01 -4.92
CA TYR A 128 -2.69 10.61 -3.70
C TYR A 128 -2.45 12.10 -3.88
N PRO A 129 -2.63 12.93 -2.86
CA PRO A 129 -2.29 14.36 -2.94
C PRO A 129 -0.84 14.59 -3.37
N ALA A 130 0.08 13.80 -2.82
CA ALA A 130 1.50 13.84 -3.15
C ALA A 130 2.09 12.44 -3.25
N VAL A 131 3.01 12.24 -4.20
CA VAL A 131 3.72 10.98 -4.42
C VAL A 131 5.22 11.21 -4.31
N ILE A 132 5.91 10.30 -3.61
CA ILE A 132 7.37 10.25 -3.54
C ILE A 132 7.82 8.98 -4.27
N LEU A 133 8.70 9.15 -5.26
CA LEU A 133 9.27 8.07 -6.07
C LEU A 133 10.77 7.94 -5.78
N PRO A 134 11.21 7.01 -4.93
CA PRO A 134 12.62 6.73 -4.74
C PRO A 134 13.15 5.90 -5.93
N LEU A 135 14.16 6.43 -6.64
CA LEU A 135 14.75 5.82 -7.83
C LEU A 135 16.29 5.74 -7.70
N LEU A 136 16.83 4.56 -7.48
CA LEU A 136 18.28 4.34 -7.34
C LEU A 136 18.81 3.18 -8.23
N GLY A 137 18.06 2.81 -9.25
CA GLY A 137 18.34 1.66 -10.10
C GLY A 137 17.50 0.44 -9.73
N GLY A 138 17.61 -0.60 -10.55
CA GLY A 138 16.85 -1.83 -10.39
C GLY A 138 16.86 -2.69 -11.65
N PRO A 139 16.14 -3.81 -11.66
CA PRO A 139 16.03 -4.66 -12.84
C PRO A 139 15.46 -3.89 -14.05
N ARG A 140 16.16 -3.95 -15.18
CA ARG A 140 15.80 -3.19 -16.39
C ARG A 140 14.36 -3.44 -16.85
N MET A 141 13.83 -4.65 -16.63
CA MET A 141 12.43 -4.98 -16.96
C MET A 141 11.40 -4.18 -16.16
N LEU A 142 11.72 -3.81 -14.92
CA LEU A 142 10.85 -3.00 -14.06
C LEU A 142 11.10 -1.50 -14.25
N MET A 143 12.35 -1.12 -14.59
CA MET A 143 12.75 0.28 -14.75
C MET A 143 12.44 0.76 -16.17
N ASN A 144 11.16 0.96 -16.48
CA ASN A 144 10.69 1.36 -17.80
C ASN A 144 9.78 2.60 -17.73
N ARG A 145 9.57 3.23 -18.90
CA ARG A 145 8.76 4.44 -19.06
C ARG A 145 7.32 4.26 -18.55
N ASN A 146 6.70 3.12 -18.83
CA ASN A 146 5.31 2.88 -18.47
C ASN A 146 5.12 2.82 -16.95
N LEU A 147 6.08 2.19 -16.24
CA LEU A 147 6.04 2.15 -14.78
C LEU A 147 6.23 3.54 -14.16
N LEU A 148 7.20 4.31 -14.70
CA LEU A 148 7.42 5.69 -14.27
C LEU A 148 6.17 6.54 -14.49
N TYR A 149 5.56 6.47 -15.68
CA TYR A 149 4.32 7.16 -16.00
C TYR A 149 3.19 6.78 -15.04
N THR A 150 3.02 5.48 -14.78
CA THR A 150 2.01 5.00 -13.81
C THR A 150 2.23 5.60 -12.42
N GLY A 151 3.47 5.63 -11.94
CA GLY A 151 3.79 6.21 -10.63
C GLY A 151 3.53 7.71 -10.56
N VAL A 152 3.95 8.46 -11.58
CA VAL A 152 3.76 9.92 -11.64
C VAL A 152 2.28 10.29 -11.70
N THR A 153 1.48 9.56 -12.49
CA THR A 153 0.05 9.83 -12.65
C THR A 153 -0.80 9.44 -11.43
N ARG A 154 -0.21 8.87 -10.39
CA ARG A 154 -0.90 8.66 -9.09
C ARG A 154 -0.98 9.93 -8.24
N ALA A 155 -0.21 10.97 -8.58
CA ALA A 155 -0.21 12.21 -7.83
C ALA A 155 -1.26 13.18 -8.35
N LYS A 156 -2.06 13.76 -7.44
CA LYS A 156 -3.01 14.85 -7.75
C LYS A 156 -2.33 16.21 -7.86
N SER A 157 -1.35 16.48 -6.99
CA SER A 157 -0.80 17.84 -6.86
C SER A 157 0.73 17.89 -6.91
N CYS A 158 1.44 16.88 -6.39
CA CYS A 158 2.88 16.94 -6.25
C CYS A 158 3.54 15.59 -6.48
N VAL A 159 4.63 15.57 -7.25
CA VAL A 159 5.53 14.43 -7.39
C VAL A 159 6.92 14.84 -6.95
N CYS A 160 7.50 14.07 -6.02
CA CYS A 160 8.88 14.21 -5.60
C CYS A 160 9.67 12.97 -6.03
N ILE A 161 10.65 13.11 -6.91
CA ILE A 161 11.55 12.02 -7.31
C ILE A 161 12.84 12.17 -6.52
N VAL A 162 13.21 11.11 -5.78
CA VAL A 162 14.41 11.10 -4.92
C VAL A 162 15.35 10.02 -5.41
N GLY A 163 16.60 10.38 -5.71
CA GLY A 163 17.62 9.41 -6.10
C GLY A 163 18.43 9.81 -7.32
N SER A 164 18.66 8.88 -8.24
CA SER A 164 19.55 9.06 -9.38
C SER A 164 18.84 9.69 -10.58
N VAL A 165 19.32 10.87 -11.04
CA VAL A 165 18.89 11.48 -12.31
C VAL A 165 19.17 10.54 -13.49
N HIS A 166 20.27 9.81 -13.46
CA HIS A 166 20.62 8.83 -14.50
C HIS A 166 19.55 7.72 -14.58
N THR A 167 19.15 7.15 -13.45
CA THR A 167 18.07 6.13 -13.39
C THR A 167 16.75 6.67 -13.94
N PHE A 168 16.40 7.91 -13.61
CA PHE A 168 15.21 8.56 -14.15
C PHE A 168 15.27 8.70 -15.68
N GLN A 169 16.42 9.16 -16.23
CA GLN A 169 16.62 9.28 -17.66
C GLN A 169 16.59 7.92 -18.37
N GLU A 170 17.20 6.89 -17.76
CA GLU A 170 17.14 5.51 -18.28
C GLU A 170 15.71 4.99 -18.34
N MET A 171 14.89 5.24 -17.32
CA MET A 171 13.47 4.85 -17.34
C MET A 171 12.70 5.55 -18.45
N ILE A 172 12.93 6.84 -18.69
CA ILE A 172 12.30 7.57 -19.79
C ILE A 172 12.70 6.96 -21.15
N ALA A 173 13.96 6.61 -21.31
CA ALA A 173 14.49 6.04 -22.55
C ALA A 173 14.08 4.57 -22.77
N ASN A 174 13.68 3.86 -21.71
CA ASN A 174 13.32 2.46 -21.77
C ASN A 174 11.86 2.27 -22.16
N GLU A 175 11.61 2.09 -23.45
CA GLU A 175 10.28 1.84 -24.05
C GLU A 175 9.95 0.35 -24.17
N GLN A 176 10.72 -0.53 -23.52
CA GLN A 176 10.48 -1.97 -23.62
C GLN A 176 9.10 -2.34 -23.06
N GLU A 177 8.17 -2.61 -23.97
CA GLU A 177 6.89 -3.23 -23.65
C GLU A 177 7.03 -4.76 -23.75
N GLN A 178 6.49 -5.47 -22.74
CA GLN A 178 6.25 -6.90 -22.91
C GLN A 178 5.16 -7.08 -23.96
N LYS A 179 5.55 -7.43 -25.20
CA LYS A 179 4.58 -7.84 -26.22
C LYS A 179 3.80 -9.04 -25.71
N ARG A 180 2.54 -8.83 -25.39
CA ARG A 180 1.63 -9.93 -25.10
C ARG A 180 1.30 -10.63 -26.40
N TYR A 181 1.79 -11.84 -26.57
CA TYR A 181 1.37 -12.71 -27.66
C TYR A 181 -0.03 -13.25 -27.34
N SER A 182 -1.06 -12.53 -27.75
CA SER A 182 -2.42 -13.04 -27.68
C SER A 182 -2.85 -13.52 -29.06
N GLY A 183 -3.40 -14.73 -29.14
CA GLY A 183 -4.01 -15.27 -30.39
C GLY A 183 -5.36 -14.61 -30.73
N LEU A 184 -5.71 -13.49 -30.07
CA LEU A 184 -6.99 -12.81 -30.27
C LEU A 184 -7.16 -12.30 -31.70
N LYS A 185 -6.09 -11.75 -32.30
CA LYS A 185 -6.09 -11.22 -33.67
C LYS A 185 -6.37 -12.32 -34.69
N ASP A 186 -5.90 -13.52 -34.44
CA ASP A 186 -6.09 -14.66 -35.36
C ASP A 186 -7.48 -15.24 -35.21
N ARG A 187 -8.02 -15.28 -33.96
CA ARG A 187 -9.40 -15.75 -33.69
C ARG A 187 -10.50 -14.78 -34.15
N ILE A 188 -10.22 -13.49 -34.32
CA ILE A 188 -11.18 -12.51 -34.84
C ILE A 188 -11.29 -12.60 -36.38
N LYS A 189 -10.31 -13.25 -37.06
CA LYS A 189 -10.28 -13.41 -38.51
C LYS A 189 -10.91 -14.71 -39.00
N GLU A 190 -11.24 -15.63 -38.10
CA GLU A 190 -12.06 -16.81 -38.33
C GLU A 190 -13.56 -16.47 -38.17
#